data_69e49646fdaca6fdf32871f3738d2963
#
_entry.id   69e49646fdaca6fdf32871f3738d2963
#
_cell.length_a   1.000
_cell.length_b   1.000
_cell.length_c   1.000
_cell.angle_alpha   90.00
_cell.angle_beta   90.00
_cell.angle_gamma   90.00
#
_symmetry.space_group_name_H-M   'P 1'
#
loop_
_entity.id
_entity.type
_entity.pdbx_description
1 polymer ?
#
loop_
_entity_poly.entity_id
_entity_poly.type
_entity_poly.pdbx_seq_one_letter_code
_entity_poly.pdbx_strand_id
1 'polypeptide(L)'
;AIKYGHVDPANEILRTEVLSTLQDPTAPFIIVTYPEALAEKVISREILKENTLKISVSERLDNMFVSDVLDEYGFEQVDYVYEPGQYAMRSILDVFSFSYEFPYRIDFFGNEVETIRSFDVETQLSKEKLDSIYIVPEMTKGNRTNSSLLDSLPSETLLASKDMAWVKERIGSIWNEEPITGDEES
;
A
#
# COMPACT_ATOMS: atom_id res chain seq x y z
N ALA A 1 -26.17 10.49 2.35
CA ALA A 1 -26.16 9.02 2.12
C ALA A 1 -24.84 8.70 1.40
N ILE A 2 -23.89 8.10 2.13
CA ILE A 2 -22.65 7.58 1.55
C ILE A 2 -23.07 6.35 0.76
N LYS A 3 -22.90 6.37 -0.57
CA LYS A 3 -23.07 5.19 -1.40
C LYS A 3 -21.91 4.25 -1.09
N TYR A 4 -22.19 3.18 -0.37
CA TYR A 4 -21.31 2.02 -0.27
C TYR A 4 -21.01 1.53 -1.69
N GLY A 5 -19.71 1.45 -2.04
CA GLY A 5 -19.27 0.92 -3.33
C GLY A 5 -18.38 1.83 -4.19
N HIS A 6 -18.14 3.08 -3.80
CA HIS A 6 -17.06 3.88 -4.40
C HIS A 6 -15.86 3.84 -3.47
N VAL A 7 -14.89 3.02 -3.81
CA VAL A 7 -13.58 3.02 -3.15
C VAL A 7 -12.86 4.27 -3.61
N ASP A 8 -12.53 5.15 -2.66
CA ASP A 8 -11.70 6.33 -2.93
C ASP A 8 -10.25 5.85 -3.06
N PRO A 9 -9.59 6.05 -4.22
CA PRO A 9 -8.20 5.62 -4.41
C PRO A 9 -7.24 6.15 -3.34
N ALA A 10 -7.49 7.35 -2.82
CA ALA A 10 -6.67 7.93 -1.74
C ALA A 10 -6.78 7.11 -0.44
N ASN A 11 -7.95 6.60 -0.11
CA ASN A 11 -8.13 5.75 1.07
C ASN A 11 -7.45 4.38 0.90
N GLU A 12 -7.37 3.86 -0.32
CA GLU A 12 -6.67 2.62 -0.62
C GLU A 12 -5.17 2.75 -0.43
N ILE A 13 -4.60 3.85 -0.92
CA ILE A 13 -3.17 4.16 -0.74
C ILE A 13 -2.85 4.25 0.75
N LEU A 14 -3.60 5.02 1.53
CA LEU A 14 -3.40 5.15 2.97
C LEU A 14 -3.52 3.81 3.71
N ARG A 15 -4.46 2.96 3.31
CA ARG A 15 -4.63 1.61 3.87
C ARG A 15 -3.44 0.71 3.55
N THR A 16 -3.00 0.71 2.29
CA THR A 16 -1.85 -0.07 1.84
C THR A 16 -0.57 0.39 2.52
N GLU A 17 -0.40 1.68 2.74
CA GLU A 17 0.70 2.26 3.50
C GLU A 17 0.75 1.74 4.94
N VAL A 18 -0.39 1.73 5.65
CA VAL A 18 -0.49 1.16 7.00
C VAL A 18 -0.13 -0.32 7.00
N LEU A 19 -0.70 -1.11 6.08
CA LEU A 19 -0.42 -2.55 5.99
C LEU A 19 1.05 -2.83 5.65
N SER A 20 1.67 -2.03 4.78
CA SER A 20 3.09 -2.15 4.43
C SER A 20 3.98 -1.82 5.63
N THR A 21 3.65 -0.77 6.39
CA THR A 21 4.37 -0.42 7.63
C THR A 21 4.28 -1.53 8.67
N LEU A 22 3.14 -2.23 8.76
CA LEU A 22 2.95 -3.33 9.70
C LEU A 22 3.73 -4.60 9.32
N GLN A 23 4.25 -4.72 8.10
CA GLN A 23 5.07 -5.87 7.71
C GLN A 23 6.44 -5.90 8.43
N ASP A 24 7.04 -4.72 8.63
CA ASP A 24 8.36 -4.58 9.24
C ASP A 24 8.39 -3.30 10.11
N PRO A 25 7.71 -3.31 11.26
CA PRO A 25 7.63 -2.14 12.12
C PRO A 25 9.00 -1.86 12.75
N THR A 26 9.65 -0.80 12.33
CA THR A 26 10.97 -0.37 12.85
C THR A 26 10.88 0.45 14.12
N ALA A 27 9.69 0.94 14.48
CA ALA A 27 9.44 1.78 15.64
C ALA A 27 8.04 1.51 16.23
N PRO A 28 7.79 1.87 17.51
CA PRO A 28 6.42 1.88 18.04
C PRO A 28 5.50 2.77 17.21
N PHE A 29 4.29 2.32 16.98
CA PHE A 29 3.28 3.02 16.17
C PHE A 29 1.94 3.14 16.90
N ILE A 30 1.14 4.11 16.48
CA ILE A 30 -0.24 4.28 16.91
C ILE A 30 -1.10 4.34 15.64
N ILE A 31 -2.11 3.46 15.57
CA ILE A 31 -3.11 3.49 14.50
C ILE A 31 -4.40 4.03 15.08
N VAL A 32 -4.91 5.11 14.47
CA VAL A 32 -6.23 5.64 14.76
C VAL A 32 -7.18 5.15 13.67
N THR A 33 -8.25 4.46 14.06
CA THR A 33 -9.18 3.83 13.13
C THR A 33 -10.63 3.93 13.64
N TYR A 34 -11.59 3.44 12.87
CA TYR A 34 -13.01 3.45 13.19
C TYR A 34 -13.65 2.10 12.79
N PRO A 35 -14.84 1.75 13.33
CA PRO A 35 -15.43 0.42 13.14
C PRO A 35 -15.62 0.00 11.68
N GLU A 36 -16.03 0.92 10.81
CA GLU A 36 -16.22 0.64 9.39
C GLU A 36 -14.90 0.21 8.72
N ALA A 37 -13.79 0.88 9.03
CA ALA A 37 -12.48 0.52 8.50
C ALA A 37 -11.96 -0.81 9.04
N LEU A 38 -12.32 -1.16 10.28
CA LEU A 38 -12.00 -2.47 10.88
C LEU A 38 -12.86 -3.60 10.29
N ALA A 39 -14.08 -3.29 9.84
CA ALA A 39 -14.98 -4.26 9.22
C ALA A 39 -14.60 -4.60 7.78
N GLU A 40 -13.89 -3.70 7.09
CA GLU A 40 -13.46 -3.94 5.72
C GLU A 40 -12.45 -5.09 5.64
N LYS A 41 -12.61 -5.90 4.59
CA LYS A 41 -11.62 -6.92 4.24
C LYS A 41 -10.42 -6.26 3.59
N VAL A 42 -9.24 -6.66 4.03
CA VAL A 42 -7.96 -6.20 3.51
C VAL A 42 -7.18 -7.36 2.92
N ILE A 43 -6.16 -7.05 2.15
CA ILE A 43 -5.22 -8.06 1.67
C ILE A 43 -4.49 -8.71 2.83
N SER A 44 -4.25 -10.02 2.76
CA SER A 44 -3.48 -10.70 3.79
C SER A 44 -2.01 -10.26 3.78
N ARG A 45 -1.38 -10.37 4.96
CA ARG A 45 0.03 -10.02 5.14
C ARG A 45 0.96 -10.81 4.20
N GLU A 46 0.65 -12.07 3.98
CA GLU A 46 1.42 -12.97 3.12
C GLU A 46 1.36 -12.50 1.66
N ILE A 47 0.16 -12.27 1.13
CA ILE A 47 -0.04 -11.82 -0.25
C ILE A 47 0.60 -10.44 -0.46
N LEU A 48 0.44 -9.52 0.51
CA LEU A 48 1.07 -8.21 0.42
C LEU A 48 2.59 -8.34 0.37
N LYS A 49 3.19 -9.20 1.21
CA LYS A 49 4.63 -9.43 1.25
C LYS A 49 5.16 -10.03 -0.05
N GLU A 50 4.45 -10.98 -0.64
CA GLU A 50 4.82 -11.61 -1.92
C GLU A 50 4.77 -10.63 -3.09
N ASN A 51 3.93 -9.59 -3.01
CA ASN A 51 3.74 -8.58 -4.04
C ASN A 51 4.35 -7.21 -3.65
N THR A 52 5.34 -7.19 -2.78
CA THR A 52 6.03 -5.96 -2.37
C THR A 52 7.49 -6.02 -2.76
N LEU A 53 7.94 -5.08 -3.57
CA LEU A 53 9.35 -4.86 -3.87
C LEU A 53 9.92 -3.85 -2.86
N LYS A 54 10.82 -4.30 -1.97
CA LYS A 54 11.58 -3.42 -1.09
C LYS A 54 12.85 -2.99 -1.80
N ILE A 55 13.15 -1.69 -1.77
CA ILE A 55 14.41 -1.12 -2.27
C ILE A 55 15.04 -0.30 -1.14
N SER A 56 16.33 -0.49 -0.91
CA SER A 56 17.08 0.19 0.16
C SER A 56 18.32 0.89 -0.39
N VAL A 57 18.73 1.98 0.25
CA VAL A 57 19.99 2.66 -0.06
C VAL A 57 21.16 1.70 0.12
N SER A 58 22.17 1.79 -0.76
CA SER A 58 23.34 0.91 -0.85
C SER A 58 23.03 -0.53 -1.29
N GLU A 59 21.77 -0.84 -1.62
CA GLU A 59 21.43 -2.13 -2.22
C GLU A 59 21.90 -2.18 -3.68
N ARG A 60 22.32 -3.38 -4.11
CA ARG A 60 22.67 -3.61 -5.53
C ARG A 60 21.48 -4.20 -6.25
N LEU A 61 20.96 -3.44 -7.19
CA LEU A 61 19.82 -3.81 -8.01
C LEU A 61 20.13 -3.58 -9.49
N ASP A 62 19.78 -4.54 -10.32
CA ASP A 62 19.82 -4.36 -11.76
C ASP A 62 18.58 -3.55 -12.20
N ASN A 63 18.79 -2.49 -12.95
CA ASN A 63 17.70 -1.64 -13.45
C ASN A 63 16.73 -2.43 -14.35
N MET A 64 17.21 -3.43 -15.11
CA MET A 64 16.34 -4.30 -15.91
C MET A 64 15.46 -5.14 -15.02
N PHE A 65 16.02 -5.74 -13.96
CA PHE A 65 15.24 -6.50 -12.98
C PHE A 65 14.12 -5.65 -12.35
N VAL A 66 14.44 -4.41 -11.99
CA VAL A 66 13.42 -3.51 -11.40
C VAL A 66 12.32 -3.19 -12.42
N SER A 67 12.68 -2.88 -13.69
CA SER A 67 11.69 -2.67 -14.75
C SER A 67 10.80 -3.90 -14.96
N ASP A 68 11.39 -5.09 -15.04
CA ASP A 68 10.65 -6.34 -15.25
C ASP A 68 9.64 -6.58 -14.11
N VAL A 69 10.03 -6.33 -12.86
CA VAL A 69 9.12 -6.44 -11.70
C VAL A 69 8.00 -5.40 -11.77
N LEU A 70 8.30 -4.15 -12.15
CA LEU A 70 7.27 -3.10 -12.29
C LEU A 70 6.28 -3.45 -13.41
N ASP A 71 6.74 -3.99 -14.51
CA ASP A 71 5.89 -4.45 -15.62
C ASP A 71 5.01 -5.64 -15.17
N GLU A 72 5.56 -6.61 -14.40
CA GLU A 72 4.81 -7.71 -13.81
C GLU A 72 3.74 -7.22 -12.83
N TYR A 73 4.04 -6.16 -12.08
CA TYR A 73 3.10 -5.49 -11.18
C TYR A 73 2.02 -4.69 -11.92
N GLY A 74 2.13 -4.56 -13.25
CA GLY A 74 1.18 -3.82 -14.08
C GLY A 74 1.35 -2.31 -14.00
N PHE A 75 2.54 -1.83 -13.65
CA PHE A 75 2.88 -0.41 -13.74
C PHE A 75 3.04 0.00 -15.20
N GLU A 76 2.60 1.21 -15.53
CA GLU A 76 2.75 1.80 -16.85
C GLU A 76 4.07 2.58 -16.94
N GLN A 77 4.89 2.26 -17.95
CA GLN A 77 6.08 3.06 -18.25
C GLN A 77 5.69 4.36 -18.96
N VAL A 78 6.08 5.48 -18.38
CA VAL A 78 5.75 6.83 -18.87
C VAL A 78 6.99 7.71 -18.97
N ASP A 79 6.86 8.88 -19.61
CA ASP A 79 7.94 9.87 -19.63
C ASP A 79 8.06 10.63 -18.31
N TYR A 80 6.95 10.92 -17.66
CA TYR A 80 6.86 11.59 -16.37
C TYR A 80 5.78 10.97 -15.52
N VAL A 81 6.07 10.77 -14.24
CA VAL A 81 5.16 10.13 -13.29
C VAL A 81 4.23 11.16 -12.68
N TYR A 82 2.91 10.92 -12.76
CA TYR A 82 1.87 11.77 -12.21
C TYR A 82 0.87 11.02 -11.32
N GLU A 83 0.67 9.73 -11.56
CA GLU A 83 -0.36 8.93 -10.92
C GLU A 83 0.20 7.62 -10.35
N PRO A 84 -0.40 7.05 -9.29
CA PRO A 84 -0.05 5.73 -8.81
C PRO A 84 -0.12 4.67 -9.92
N GLY A 85 0.83 3.76 -9.92
CA GLY A 85 0.95 2.73 -10.96
C GLY A 85 1.75 3.15 -12.18
N GLN A 86 2.41 4.31 -12.14
CA GLN A 86 3.31 4.78 -13.19
C GLN A 86 4.76 4.72 -12.74
N TYR A 87 5.66 4.48 -13.72
CA TYR A 87 7.10 4.61 -13.51
C TYR A 87 7.81 5.20 -14.74
N ALA A 88 8.93 5.85 -14.52
CA ALA A 88 9.80 6.36 -15.56
C ALA A 88 11.25 5.90 -15.28
N MET A 89 11.82 5.08 -16.17
CA MET A 89 13.17 4.57 -16.04
C MET A 89 14.07 5.24 -17.07
N ARG A 90 15.06 6.01 -16.58
CA ARG A 90 16.13 6.63 -17.37
C ARG A 90 17.47 6.41 -16.66
N SER A 91 18.24 7.45 -16.39
CA SER A 91 19.35 7.41 -15.42
C SER A 91 18.89 7.39 -13.98
N ILE A 92 17.64 7.71 -13.75
CA ILE A 92 16.94 7.79 -12.47
C ILE A 92 15.64 6.98 -12.65
N LEU A 93 15.22 6.28 -11.61
CA LEU A 93 13.90 5.66 -11.55
C LEU A 93 12.96 6.55 -10.74
N ASP A 94 11.93 7.06 -11.39
CA ASP A 94 10.76 7.63 -10.74
C ASP A 94 9.65 6.58 -10.74
N VAL A 95 9.00 6.34 -9.60
CA VAL A 95 7.93 5.35 -9.46
C VAL A 95 6.88 5.82 -8.45
N PHE A 96 5.60 5.70 -8.82
CA PHE A 96 4.50 6.01 -7.93
C PHE A 96 3.81 4.72 -7.48
N SER A 97 4.19 4.28 -6.31
CA SER A 97 3.63 3.09 -5.66
C SER A 97 2.20 3.34 -5.15
N PHE A 98 1.40 2.27 -5.02
CA PHE A 98 0.12 2.31 -4.32
C PHE A 98 0.24 2.27 -2.79
N SER A 99 1.46 2.32 -2.25
CA SER A 99 1.75 2.26 -0.81
C SER A 99 2.08 3.61 -0.18
N TYR A 100 2.13 4.69 -0.94
CA TYR A 100 2.50 6.01 -0.43
C TYR A 100 1.88 7.15 -1.25
N GLU A 101 1.61 8.27 -0.61
CA GLU A 101 0.95 9.43 -1.24
C GLU A 101 1.83 10.22 -2.23
N PHE A 102 3.15 10.03 -2.19
CA PHE A 102 4.11 10.68 -3.08
C PHE A 102 4.92 9.65 -3.87
N PRO A 103 5.28 9.94 -5.14
CA PRO A 103 6.19 9.10 -5.88
C PRO A 103 7.60 9.14 -5.29
N TYR A 104 8.34 8.09 -5.58
CA TYR A 104 9.74 7.94 -5.22
C TYR A 104 10.65 8.24 -6.40
N ARG A 105 11.78 8.87 -6.11
CA ARG A 105 12.90 9.09 -7.03
C ARG A 105 14.12 8.40 -6.50
N ILE A 106 14.68 7.49 -7.30
CA ILE A 106 15.76 6.61 -6.93
C ILE A 106 16.92 6.88 -7.88
N ASP A 107 18.04 7.37 -7.34
CA ASP A 107 19.26 7.56 -8.08
C ASP A 107 20.14 6.32 -7.94
N PHE A 108 20.77 5.92 -9.04
CA PHE A 108 21.70 4.80 -9.09
C PHE A 108 23.12 5.27 -9.46
N PHE A 109 24.10 4.70 -8.79
CA PHE A 109 25.47 4.74 -9.23
C PHE A 109 25.87 3.34 -9.75
N GLY A 110 25.87 3.17 -11.07
CA GLY A 110 25.93 1.85 -11.69
C GLY A 110 24.69 1.02 -11.30
N ASN A 111 24.92 -0.10 -10.62
CA ASN A 111 23.84 -0.97 -10.11
C ASN A 111 23.59 -0.79 -8.60
N GLU A 112 24.15 0.24 -7.97
CA GLU A 112 23.97 0.52 -6.56
C GLU A 112 22.98 1.67 -6.37
N VAL A 113 22.00 1.51 -5.47
CA VAL A 113 21.07 2.56 -5.08
C VAL A 113 21.82 3.61 -4.25
N GLU A 114 22.03 4.79 -4.81
CA GLU A 114 22.77 5.87 -4.16
C GLU A 114 21.87 6.69 -3.24
N THR A 115 20.70 7.11 -3.73
CA THR A 115 19.75 7.87 -2.93
C THR A 115 18.32 7.49 -3.26
N ILE A 116 17.45 7.59 -2.24
CA ILE A 116 16.00 7.47 -2.38
C ILE A 116 15.37 8.72 -1.78
N ARG A 117 14.40 9.30 -2.47
CA ARG A 117 13.63 10.45 -1.99
C ARG A 117 12.21 10.42 -2.51
N SER A 118 11.27 10.95 -1.76
CA SER A 118 9.95 11.28 -2.29
C SER A 118 10.00 12.65 -2.98
N PHE A 119 9.07 12.89 -3.90
CA PHE A 119 8.96 14.17 -4.59
C PHE A 119 7.50 14.52 -4.88
N ASP A 120 7.26 15.79 -5.09
CA ASP A 120 5.95 16.34 -5.44
C ASP A 120 5.78 16.32 -6.97
N VAL A 121 4.66 15.77 -7.45
CA VAL A 121 4.40 15.58 -8.89
C VAL A 121 4.25 16.88 -9.67
N GLU A 122 3.70 17.93 -9.03
CA GLU A 122 3.43 19.21 -9.69
C GLU A 122 4.70 20.04 -9.81
N THR A 123 5.46 20.13 -8.71
CA THR A 123 6.65 20.98 -8.63
C THR A 123 7.93 20.24 -9.00
N GLN A 124 7.92 18.91 -9.03
CA GLN A 124 9.07 18.01 -9.22
C GLN A 124 10.17 18.17 -8.15
N LEU A 125 9.87 18.86 -7.04
CA LEU A 125 10.80 19.09 -5.94
C LEU A 125 10.80 17.91 -4.97
N SER A 126 12.01 17.55 -4.52
CA SER A 126 12.19 16.53 -3.48
C SER A 126 11.56 17.00 -2.16
N LYS A 127 10.88 16.08 -1.47
CA LYS A 127 10.24 16.32 -0.18
C LYS A 127 11.06 15.72 0.95
N GLU A 128 11.33 14.44 0.90
CA GLU A 128 11.93 13.68 2.00
C GLU A 128 13.00 12.71 1.46
N LYS A 129 14.10 12.54 2.21
CA LYS A 129 15.06 11.47 1.99
C LYS A 129 14.64 10.24 2.77
N LEU A 130 14.75 9.07 2.14
CA LEU A 130 14.33 7.79 2.67
C LEU A 130 15.49 6.80 2.60
N ASP A 131 15.61 5.93 3.62
CA ASP A 131 16.61 4.87 3.65
C ASP A 131 16.14 3.61 2.91
N SER A 132 14.83 3.40 2.87
CA SER A 132 14.19 2.31 2.14
C SER A 132 12.76 2.67 1.76
N ILE A 133 12.25 2.00 0.72
CA ILE A 133 10.87 2.13 0.24
C ILE A 133 10.27 0.77 -0.05
N TYR A 134 8.95 0.75 -0.13
CA TYR A 134 8.16 -0.40 -0.53
C TYR A 134 7.34 -0.02 -1.77
N ILE A 135 7.52 -0.75 -2.85
CA ILE A 135 6.74 -0.59 -4.08
C ILE A 135 5.70 -1.70 -4.11
N VAL A 136 4.44 -1.31 -4.11
CA VAL A 136 3.28 -2.19 -4.07
C VAL A 136 2.39 -1.89 -5.26
N PRO A 137 1.94 -2.92 -6.02
CA PRO A 137 0.99 -2.75 -7.12
C PRO A 137 -0.41 -2.41 -6.60
N GLU A 138 -1.32 -2.11 -7.53
CA GLU A 138 -2.75 -1.99 -7.22
C GLU A 138 -3.30 -3.35 -6.75
N MET A 139 -3.72 -3.43 -5.48
CA MET A 139 -4.13 -4.68 -4.85
C MET A 139 -5.65 -4.89 -4.82
N THR A 140 -6.42 -3.90 -5.27
CA THR A 140 -7.89 -3.91 -5.23
C THR A 140 -8.55 -4.68 -6.35
N LYS A 141 -7.83 -4.92 -7.44
CA LYS A 141 -8.34 -5.69 -8.58
C LYS A 141 -8.14 -7.19 -8.33
N GLY A 142 -9.18 -7.83 -7.84
CA GLY A 142 -9.26 -9.28 -7.67
C GLY A 142 -9.66 -9.73 -6.27
N ASN A 143 -10.13 -10.97 -6.15
CA ASN A 143 -10.60 -11.63 -4.91
C ASN A 143 -9.48 -11.88 -3.87
N ARG A 144 -8.55 -10.95 -3.70
CA ARG A 144 -7.36 -11.11 -2.83
C ARG A 144 -7.56 -10.59 -1.40
N THR A 145 -8.70 -9.92 -1.12
CA THR A 145 -8.98 -9.32 0.18
C THR A 145 -9.81 -10.29 1.03
N ASN A 146 -9.15 -11.06 1.89
CA ASN A 146 -9.80 -12.05 2.76
C ASN A 146 -9.49 -11.88 4.25
N SER A 147 -8.63 -10.93 4.60
CA SER A 147 -8.14 -10.72 5.95
C SER A 147 -8.76 -9.50 6.60
N SER A 148 -8.70 -9.42 7.90
CA SER A 148 -8.98 -8.21 8.67
C SER A 148 -7.69 -7.42 8.92
N LEU A 149 -7.78 -6.11 9.09
CA LEU A 149 -6.66 -5.32 9.61
C LEU A 149 -6.11 -5.90 10.93
N LEU A 150 -6.99 -6.43 11.77
CA LEU A 150 -6.60 -7.03 13.06
C LEU A 150 -5.67 -8.24 12.90
N ASP A 151 -5.78 -9.00 11.81
CA ASP A 151 -4.92 -10.16 11.52
C ASP A 151 -3.48 -9.72 11.18
N SER A 152 -3.31 -8.48 10.74
CA SER A 152 -2.01 -7.90 10.40
C SER A 152 -1.29 -7.26 11.59
N LEU A 153 -1.98 -7.09 12.73
CA LEU A 153 -1.40 -6.47 13.91
C LEU A 153 -0.47 -7.43 14.68
N PRO A 154 0.63 -6.94 15.26
CA PRO A 154 1.44 -7.72 16.20
C PRO A 154 0.62 -8.20 17.39
N SER A 155 0.99 -9.36 17.96
CA SER A 155 0.26 -9.99 19.08
C SER A 155 0.21 -9.12 20.35
N GLU A 156 1.20 -8.25 20.53
CA GLU A 156 1.30 -7.34 21.68
C GLU A 156 0.53 -6.02 21.49
N THR A 157 -0.22 -5.87 20.37
CA THR A 157 -0.97 -4.65 20.09
C THR A 157 -2.08 -4.42 21.09
N LEU A 158 -2.11 -3.23 21.69
CA LEU A 158 -3.19 -2.82 22.59
C LEU A 158 -4.30 -2.14 21.82
N LEU A 159 -5.50 -2.65 21.93
CA LEU A 159 -6.71 -2.03 21.38
C LEU A 159 -7.38 -1.18 22.45
N ALA A 160 -7.54 0.11 22.17
CA ALA A 160 -8.21 1.05 23.07
C ALA A 160 -9.44 1.66 22.37
N SER A 161 -10.57 1.65 23.06
CA SER A 161 -11.82 2.27 22.60
C SER A 161 -12.57 2.85 23.79
N LYS A 162 -13.32 3.93 23.55
CA LYS A 162 -14.23 4.48 24.55
C LYS A 162 -15.39 3.51 24.87
N ASP A 163 -15.86 2.76 23.87
CA ASP A 163 -16.92 1.78 24.00
C ASP A 163 -16.67 0.59 23.07
N MET A 164 -16.10 -0.46 23.63
CA MET A 164 -15.77 -1.67 22.86
C MET A 164 -17.02 -2.48 22.50
N ALA A 165 -18.08 -2.40 23.29
CA ALA A 165 -19.35 -3.09 23.01
C ALA A 165 -20.00 -2.49 21.76
N TRP A 166 -20.06 -1.17 21.69
CA TRP A 166 -20.56 -0.45 20.51
C TRP A 166 -19.72 -0.75 19.25
N VAL A 167 -18.38 -0.79 19.36
CA VAL A 167 -17.50 -1.13 18.24
C VAL A 167 -17.83 -2.51 17.68
N LYS A 168 -17.97 -3.51 18.55
CA LYS A 168 -18.32 -4.89 18.14
C LYS A 168 -19.70 -4.98 17.49
N GLU A 169 -20.69 -4.30 18.06
CA GLU A 169 -22.03 -4.26 17.51
C GLU A 169 -22.03 -3.61 16.12
N ARG A 170 -21.30 -2.50 15.96
CA ARG A 170 -21.21 -1.79 14.68
C ARG A 170 -20.54 -2.63 13.59
N ILE A 171 -19.42 -3.31 13.89
CA ILE A 171 -18.77 -4.23 12.96
C ILE A 171 -19.72 -5.37 12.58
N GLY A 172 -20.41 -5.96 13.56
CA GLY A 172 -21.38 -7.03 13.31
C GLY A 172 -22.55 -6.60 12.43
N SER A 173 -23.05 -5.37 12.59
CA SER A 173 -24.13 -4.84 11.74
C SER A 173 -23.67 -4.67 10.28
N ILE A 174 -22.44 -4.18 10.06
CA ILE A 174 -21.88 -4.01 8.71
C ILE A 174 -21.78 -5.36 8.00
N TRP A 175 -21.26 -6.39 8.64
CA TRP A 175 -21.14 -7.73 8.05
C TRP A 175 -22.47 -8.41 7.77
N ASN A 176 -23.55 -8.07 8.51
CA ASN A 176 -24.89 -8.59 8.27
C ASN A 176 -25.65 -7.80 7.19
N GLU A 177 -25.23 -6.58 6.87
CA GLU A 177 -25.82 -5.74 5.82
C GLU A 177 -25.18 -5.97 4.44
N GLU A 178 -24.02 -6.59 4.33
CA GLU A 178 -23.44 -6.98 3.04
C GLU A 178 -24.31 -8.08 2.40
N PRO A 179 -24.79 -7.88 1.18
CA PRO A 179 -25.45 -8.96 0.46
C PRO A 179 -24.44 -10.08 0.25
N ILE A 180 -24.79 -11.28 0.70
CA ILE A 180 -24.08 -12.50 0.34
C ILE A 180 -24.14 -12.57 -1.18
N THR A 181 -23.06 -12.23 -1.87
CA THR A 181 -22.89 -12.55 -3.28
C THR A 181 -22.72 -14.05 -3.36
N GLY A 182 -23.86 -14.74 -3.39
CA GLY A 182 -23.91 -16.16 -3.62
C GLY A 182 -23.42 -16.44 -5.02
N ASP A 183 -22.59 -17.46 -5.11
CA ASP A 183 -22.23 -18.15 -6.34
C ASP A 183 -23.48 -18.38 -7.20
N GLU A 184 -23.59 -17.71 -8.33
CA GLU A 184 -24.42 -18.20 -9.42
C GLU A 184 -23.57 -19.17 -10.23
N GLU A 185 -23.64 -20.45 -9.83
CA GLU A 185 -23.47 -21.55 -10.76
C GLU A 185 -24.59 -21.50 -11.81
N SER A 186 -24.24 -21.33 -13.06
CA SER A 186 -24.87 -22.00 -14.22
C SER A 186 -24.09 -21.72 -15.50
#